data_b616117c41d715eafec2cfeb5cc21939
#
_entry.id   b616117c41d715eafec2cfeb5cc21939
#
_cell.length_a   1.000
_cell.length_b   1.000
_cell.length_c   1.000
_cell.angle_alpha   90.00
_cell.angle_beta   90.00
_cell.angle_gamma   90.00
#
_symmetry.space_group_name_H-M   'P 1'
#
loop_
_entity.id
_entity.type
_entity.pdbx_description
1 polymer ?
#
loop_
_entity_poly.entity_id
_entity_poly.type
_entity_poly.pdbx_seq_one_letter_code
_entity_poly.pdbx_strand_id
1 'polypeptide(L)'
;MCTVSWLRRPAGYVLLCNRDERHTRQPAASPRVGERHGISFIAPADGDHGGTWIGVNQFGLTLCLLNRYGDAHSRTATTFTSRGLLLTELLDCEGGQQTYERVEASDLEQFQPFTMTILTANEAALVLDWTGRDCLVRQADESQTSLTSSSLQEPQIGERRREQFQKMLREAGNYDTVLDDTERLWQFHRSHLPERGPYSVCMHREDAATVSLSAVTVTREVIEFVYHPGSPCVTAAVERVSLERICQYRLR
;
A
#
# COMPACT_ATOMS: atom_id res chain seq x y z
N MET A 1 5.93 9.65 -2.00
CA MET A 1 5.96 8.64 -3.11
C MET A 1 5.81 7.27 -2.49
N CYS A 2 5.29 6.30 -3.19
CA CYS A 2 5.15 4.92 -2.69
C CYS A 2 5.06 3.95 -3.86
N THR A 3 5.41 2.69 -3.63
CA THR A 3 5.14 1.59 -4.56
C THR A 3 4.44 0.48 -3.79
N VAL A 4 3.29 0.05 -4.25
CA VAL A 4 2.55 -1.10 -3.74
C VAL A 4 2.46 -2.17 -4.80
N SER A 5 2.63 -3.42 -4.39
CA SER A 5 2.36 -4.59 -5.24
C SER A 5 1.76 -5.72 -4.43
N TRP A 6 1.01 -6.59 -5.09
CA TRP A 6 0.38 -7.74 -4.43
C TRP A 6 0.27 -8.93 -5.37
N LEU A 7 0.18 -10.11 -4.78
CA LEU A 7 -0.12 -11.36 -5.47
C LEU A 7 -1.25 -12.10 -4.74
N ARG A 8 -2.22 -12.58 -5.50
CA ARG A 8 -3.32 -13.38 -4.99
C ARG A 8 -2.86 -14.79 -4.66
N ARG A 9 -3.51 -15.39 -3.66
CA ARG A 9 -3.34 -16.79 -3.25
C ARG A 9 -4.72 -17.44 -3.10
N PRO A 10 -4.84 -18.77 -3.13
CA PRO A 10 -6.14 -19.44 -3.06
C PRO A 10 -7.01 -19.06 -1.85
N ALA A 11 -6.39 -18.63 -0.74
CA ALA A 11 -7.11 -18.28 0.50
C ALA A 11 -6.75 -16.90 1.05
N GLY A 12 -6.23 -16.02 0.20
CA GLY A 12 -5.81 -14.70 0.64
C GLY A 12 -4.90 -13.98 -0.37
N TYR A 13 -3.87 -13.34 0.12
CA TYR A 13 -2.92 -12.59 -0.70
C TYR A 13 -1.66 -12.23 0.10
N VAL A 14 -0.65 -11.79 -0.61
CA VAL A 14 0.50 -11.07 -0.06
C VAL A 14 0.58 -9.69 -0.73
N LEU A 15 0.81 -8.65 0.05
CA LEU A 15 0.97 -7.27 -0.42
C LEU A 15 2.23 -6.67 0.20
N LEU A 16 3.05 -6.01 -0.61
CA LEU A 16 4.17 -5.22 -0.14
C LEU A 16 4.02 -3.75 -0.55
N CYS A 17 4.47 -2.85 0.32
CA CYS A 17 4.43 -1.41 0.10
C CYS A 17 5.73 -0.75 0.57
N ASN A 18 6.48 -0.14 -0.35
CA ASN A 18 7.54 0.80 -0.04
C ASN A 18 6.94 2.18 0.24
N ARG A 19 7.32 2.77 1.38
CA ARG A 19 7.06 4.18 1.68
C ARG A 19 8.27 5.00 1.29
N ASP A 20 8.13 5.79 0.24
CA ASP A 20 9.16 6.76 -0.16
C ASP A 20 8.82 8.13 0.43
N GLU A 21 9.73 8.71 1.20
CA GLU A 21 9.46 9.96 1.90
C GLU A 21 10.70 10.86 1.94
N ARG A 22 10.47 12.15 2.14
CA ARG A 22 11.55 13.14 2.31
C ARG A 22 12.31 12.90 3.61
N HIS A 23 13.62 13.14 3.60
CA HIS A 23 14.47 13.02 4.79
C HIS A 23 14.08 13.98 5.92
N THR A 24 13.35 15.06 5.60
CA THR A 24 12.86 16.06 6.57
C THR A 24 11.63 15.62 7.36
N ARG A 25 10.96 14.51 6.96
CA ARG A 25 9.79 13.98 7.66
C ARG A 25 10.18 13.21 8.91
N GLN A 26 9.33 13.27 9.93
CA GLN A 26 9.53 12.46 11.12
C GLN A 26 9.42 10.97 10.80
N PRO A 27 10.25 10.12 11.43
CA PRO A 27 10.12 8.68 11.32
C PRO A 27 8.72 8.20 11.72
N ALA A 28 8.23 7.19 11.04
CA ALA A 28 6.96 6.57 11.40
C ALA A 28 7.13 5.73 12.66
N ALA A 29 6.05 5.65 13.46
CA ALA A 29 5.98 4.66 14.52
C ALA A 29 5.70 3.26 13.94
N SER A 30 6.29 2.25 14.55
CA SER A 30 6.13 0.85 14.19
C SER A 30 4.68 0.39 14.23
N PRO A 31 4.29 -0.62 13.40
CA PRO A 31 2.92 -1.11 13.38
C PRO A 31 2.52 -1.69 14.74
N ARG A 32 1.29 -1.41 15.13
CA ARG A 32 0.68 -1.92 16.37
C ARG A 32 -0.73 -2.39 16.09
N VAL A 33 -1.21 -3.28 16.96
CA VAL A 33 -2.64 -3.59 17.00
C VAL A 33 -3.37 -2.39 17.61
N GLY A 34 -4.32 -1.89 16.84
CA GLY A 34 -5.31 -0.90 17.27
C GLY A 34 -6.70 -1.48 17.19
N GLU A 35 -7.68 -0.76 17.73
CA GLU A 35 -9.09 -1.12 17.67
C GLU A 35 -9.93 0.12 17.36
N ARG A 36 -10.96 -0.07 16.52
CA ARG A 36 -11.95 0.96 16.22
C ARG A 36 -13.32 0.28 16.05
N HIS A 37 -14.31 0.74 16.80
CA HIS A 37 -15.67 0.21 16.80
C HIS A 37 -15.73 -1.33 16.95
N GLY A 38 -14.85 -1.90 17.80
CA GLY A 38 -14.77 -3.35 18.03
C GLY A 38 -14.03 -4.14 16.94
N ILE A 39 -13.45 -3.46 15.94
CA ILE A 39 -12.68 -4.08 14.86
C ILE A 39 -11.20 -3.83 15.11
N SER A 40 -10.43 -4.92 15.29
CA SER A 40 -8.99 -4.86 15.45
C SER A 40 -8.29 -4.70 14.11
N PHE A 41 -7.22 -3.92 14.08
CA PHE A 41 -6.40 -3.70 12.89
C PHE A 41 -4.91 -3.57 13.26
N ILE A 42 -4.04 -3.75 12.27
CA ILE A 42 -2.60 -3.48 12.37
C ILE A 42 -2.25 -2.35 11.41
N ALA A 43 -1.59 -1.32 11.92
CA ALA A 43 -1.08 -0.22 11.10
C ALA A 43 0.13 0.46 11.75
N PRO A 44 1.13 0.93 10.97
CA PRO A 44 2.12 1.91 11.42
C PRO A 44 1.44 3.29 11.54
N ALA A 45 2.09 4.22 12.23
CA ALA A 45 1.59 5.59 12.31
C ALA A 45 2.60 6.60 11.73
N ASP A 46 2.11 7.53 10.94
CA ASP A 46 2.91 8.65 10.42
C ASP A 46 3.36 9.56 11.55
N GLY A 47 4.67 9.89 11.58
CA GLY A 47 5.25 10.64 12.68
C GLY A 47 4.80 12.11 12.78
N ASP A 48 4.34 12.71 11.67
CA ASP A 48 3.92 14.12 11.66
C ASP A 48 2.42 14.28 11.91
N HIS A 49 1.59 13.35 11.42
CA HIS A 49 0.13 13.53 11.41
C HIS A 49 -0.66 12.40 12.11
N GLY A 50 -0.01 11.34 12.57
CA GLY A 50 -0.64 10.24 13.31
C GLY A 50 -1.55 9.32 12.50
N GLY A 51 -1.81 9.63 11.22
CA GLY A 51 -2.52 8.74 10.31
C GLY A 51 -1.61 7.63 9.76
N THR A 52 -2.13 6.79 8.86
CA THR A 52 -1.36 5.71 8.25
C THR A 52 -1.46 5.71 6.72
N TRP A 53 -0.49 5.07 6.05
CA TRP A 53 -0.49 4.84 4.59
C TRP A 53 -0.85 3.42 4.21
N ILE A 54 -0.85 2.51 5.20
CA ILE A 54 -1.20 1.10 5.04
C ILE A 54 -1.74 0.56 6.36
N GLY A 55 -2.76 -0.26 6.27
CA GLY A 55 -3.28 -1.00 7.43
C GLY A 55 -4.08 -2.20 6.97
N VAL A 56 -4.19 -3.19 7.85
CA VAL A 56 -4.98 -4.40 7.65
C VAL A 56 -5.81 -4.69 8.89
N ASN A 57 -7.09 -5.03 8.70
CA ASN A 57 -7.97 -5.37 9.81
C ASN A 57 -8.22 -6.87 9.97
N GLN A 58 -8.88 -7.25 11.05
CA GLN A 58 -9.18 -8.65 11.42
C GLN A 58 -9.98 -9.44 10.36
N PHE A 59 -10.64 -8.79 9.42
CA PHE A 59 -11.35 -9.45 8.31
C PHE A 59 -10.43 -9.73 7.12
N GLY A 60 -9.18 -9.25 7.16
CA GLY A 60 -8.25 -9.31 6.05
C GLY A 60 -8.56 -8.28 4.96
N LEU A 61 -9.16 -7.15 5.34
CA LEU A 61 -9.22 -5.95 4.50
C LEU A 61 -7.91 -5.19 4.66
N THR A 62 -7.12 -5.08 3.59
CA THR A 62 -5.94 -4.21 3.53
C THR A 62 -6.22 -2.97 2.70
N LEU A 63 -5.94 -1.83 3.28
CA LEU A 63 -5.97 -0.52 2.62
C LEU A 63 -4.54 0.00 2.47
N CYS A 64 -4.19 0.48 1.29
CA CYS A 64 -2.91 1.15 1.06
C CYS A 64 -3.12 2.42 0.24
N LEU A 65 -2.55 3.53 0.70
CA LEU A 65 -2.74 4.86 0.14
C LEU A 65 -1.44 5.37 -0.49
N LEU A 66 -1.55 5.83 -1.73
CA LEU A 66 -0.49 6.49 -2.48
C LEU A 66 -0.90 7.94 -2.76
N ASN A 67 0.05 8.86 -2.62
CA ASN A 67 -0.17 10.23 -3.05
C ASN A 67 -0.32 10.28 -4.56
N ARG A 68 -1.25 11.10 -5.07
CA ARG A 68 -1.38 11.37 -6.49
C ARG A 68 -0.80 12.74 -6.81
N TYR A 69 0.07 12.79 -7.81
CA TYR A 69 0.74 14.01 -8.27
C TYR A 69 0.36 14.24 -9.75
N GLY A 70 0.40 15.47 -10.20
CA GLY A 70 0.22 15.81 -11.63
C GLY A 70 -1.18 16.29 -12.04
N ASP A 71 -2.24 15.88 -11.37
CA ASP A 71 -3.61 16.36 -11.63
C ASP A 71 -4.02 17.52 -10.71
N ALA A 72 -3.10 18.00 -9.89
CA ALA A 72 -3.35 19.07 -8.96
C ALA A 72 -3.70 20.36 -9.74
N HIS A 73 -4.96 20.49 -10.13
CA HIS A 73 -5.54 21.82 -10.25
C HIS A 73 -5.18 22.53 -8.94
N SER A 74 -4.45 23.63 -9.06
CA SER A 74 -4.04 24.47 -7.95
C SER A 74 -5.26 24.76 -7.07
N ARG A 75 -5.54 23.87 -6.12
CA ARG A 75 -6.57 24.10 -5.14
C ARG A 75 -6.00 25.13 -4.18
N THR A 76 -6.65 26.29 -4.14
CA THR A 76 -6.30 27.45 -3.31
C THR A 76 -6.56 27.21 -1.81
N ALA A 77 -6.94 26.00 -1.40
CA ALA A 77 -7.08 25.66 0.01
C ALA A 77 -5.71 25.76 0.70
N THR A 78 -5.64 26.55 1.73
CA THR A 78 -4.41 26.82 2.50
C THR A 78 -4.04 25.66 3.42
N THR A 79 -4.99 24.77 3.74
CA THR A 79 -4.76 23.62 4.63
C THR A 79 -5.58 22.41 4.14
N PHE A 80 -4.94 21.24 4.12
CA PHE A 80 -5.57 19.96 3.83
C PHE A 80 -5.46 19.04 5.03
N THR A 81 -6.49 18.24 5.25
CA THR A 81 -6.47 17.11 6.19
C THR A 81 -5.53 16.03 5.68
N SER A 82 -4.80 15.38 6.58
CA SER A 82 -3.95 14.24 6.20
C SER A 82 -4.78 13.08 5.67
N ARG A 83 -4.46 12.64 4.46
CA ARG A 83 -5.08 11.46 3.82
C ARG A 83 -4.96 10.19 4.66
N GLY A 84 -3.88 10.09 5.44
CA GLY A 84 -3.65 8.95 6.33
C GLY A 84 -4.68 8.85 7.46
N LEU A 85 -5.31 9.95 7.87
CA LEU A 85 -6.42 9.92 8.84
C LEU A 85 -7.66 9.27 8.22
N LEU A 86 -7.99 9.59 6.97
CA LEU A 86 -9.07 8.92 6.25
C LEU A 86 -8.84 7.39 6.20
N LEU A 87 -7.61 6.96 5.84
CA LEU A 87 -7.31 5.53 5.81
C LEU A 87 -7.52 4.90 7.19
N THR A 88 -7.05 5.54 8.26
CA THR A 88 -7.24 5.04 9.63
C THR A 88 -8.72 4.87 9.99
N GLU A 89 -9.59 5.80 9.55
CA GLU A 89 -11.04 5.73 9.77
C GLU A 89 -11.69 4.58 9.01
N LEU A 90 -11.18 4.21 7.87
CA LEU A 90 -11.70 3.13 7.03
C LEU A 90 -11.27 1.74 7.48
N LEU A 91 -10.31 1.61 8.41
CA LEU A 91 -9.85 0.31 8.91
C LEU A 91 -10.90 -0.45 9.73
N ASP A 92 -12.01 0.17 10.09
CA ASP A 92 -13.16 -0.49 10.71
C ASP A 92 -14.23 -0.95 9.71
N CYS A 93 -13.96 -0.88 8.40
CA CYS A 93 -14.82 -1.47 7.38
C CYS A 93 -14.66 -2.99 7.35
N GLU A 94 -15.75 -3.69 7.02
CA GLU A 94 -15.75 -5.15 6.92
C GLU A 94 -15.25 -5.68 5.58
N GLY A 95 -15.33 -4.88 4.51
CA GLY A 95 -14.96 -5.29 3.15
C GLY A 95 -14.87 -4.15 2.15
N GLY A 96 -14.58 -4.50 0.90
CA GLY A 96 -14.30 -3.53 -0.16
C GLY A 96 -15.49 -2.63 -0.50
N GLN A 97 -16.69 -3.19 -0.56
CA GLN A 97 -17.90 -2.43 -0.87
C GLN A 97 -18.20 -1.37 0.20
N GLN A 98 -18.17 -1.75 1.47
CA GLN A 98 -18.40 -0.80 2.57
C GLN A 98 -17.31 0.28 2.62
N THR A 99 -16.05 -0.08 2.31
CA THR A 99 -14.97 0.90 2.22
C THR A 99 -15.26 1.93 1.14
N TYR A 100 -15.68 1.49 -0.05
CA TYR A 100 -16.02 2.37 -1.15
C TYR A 100 -17.19 3.32 -0.78
N GLU A 101 -18.27 2.79 -0.24
CA GLU A 101 -19.44 3.57 0.18
C GLU A 101 -19.08 4.64 1.22
N ARG A 102 -18.21 4.31 2.17
CA ARG A 102 -17.74 5.27 3.18
C ARG A 102 -16.82 6.34 2.60
N VAL A 103 -15.97 6.00 1.64
CA VAL A 103 -15.16 7.00 0.94
C VAL A 103 -16.05 7.93 0.12
N GLU A 104 -17.04 7.38 -0.59
CA GLU A 104 -17.97 8.17 -1.40
C GLU A 104 -18.82 9.13 -0.54
N ALA A 105 -19.20 8.71 0.68
CA ALA A 105 -19.94 9.54 1.64
C ALA A 105 -19.04 10.56 2.38
N SER A 106 -17.72 10.48 2.25
CA SER A 106 -16.78 11.39 2.91
C SER A 106 -16.66 12.71 2.15
N ASP A 107 -16.39 13.79 2.89
CA ASP A 107 -15.99 15.07 2.28
C ASP A 107 -14.54 14.94 1.75
N LEU A 108 -14.40 14.46 0.51
CA LEU A 108 -13.12 14.27 -0.13
C LEU A 108 -12.42 15.60 -0.47
N GLU A 109 -13.15 16.71 -0.49
CA GLU A 109 -12.56 18.01 -0.82
C GLU A 109 -11.54 18.48 0.21
N GLN A 110 -11.61 18.00 1.44
CA GLN A 110 -10.63 18.28 2.47
C GLN A 110 -9.28 17.58 2.27
N PHE A 111 -9.17 16.62 1.33
CA PHE A 111 -7.95 15.87 1.09
C PHE A 111 -7.30 16.24 -0.25
N GLN A 112 -5.98 16.20 -0.27
CA GLN A 112 -5.25 16.25 -1.54
C GLN A 112 -5.49 14.96 -2.36
N PRO A 113 -5.29 14.99 -3.69
CA PRO A 113 -5.47 13.81 -4.55
C PRO A 113 -4.68 12.59 -4.06
N PHE A 114 -5.28 11.40 -4.19
CA PHE A 114 -4.69 10.14 -3.79
C PHE A 114 -5.21 8.96 -4.62
N THR A 115 -4.45 7.87 -4.61
CA THR A 115 -4.90 6.55 -5.05
C THR A 115 -4.95 5.65 -3.81
N MET A 116 -6.04 4.91 -3.62
CA MET A 116 -6.18 3.92 -2.56
C MET A 116 -6.39 2.54 -3.16
N THR A 117 -5.60 1.55 -2.73
CA THR A 117 -5.88 0.14 -3.03
C THR A 117 -6.68 -0.47 -1.89
N ILE A 118 -7.68 -1.26 -2.24
CA ILE A 118 -8.59 -1.94 -1.33
C ILE A 118 -8.51 -3.43 -1.67
N LEU A 119 -7.88 -4.22 -0.81
CA LEU A 119 -7.73 -5.66 -0.98
C LEU A 119 -8.49 -6.40 0.09
N THR A 120 -9.24 -7.41 -0.34
CA THR A 120 -9.84 -8.41 0.51
C THR A 120 -9.40 -9.81 0.04
N ALA A 121 -9.57 -10.83 0.88
CA ALA A 121 -9.13 -12.17 0.51
C ALA A 121 -9.95 -12.84 -0.60
N ASN A 122 -11.21 -12.45 -0.75
CA ASN A 122 -12.20 -13.18 -1.55
C ASN A 122 -12.77 -12.38 -2.73
N GLU A 123 -12.43 -11.10 -2.86
CA GLU A 123 -12.96 -10.20 -3.88
C GLU A 123 -11.82 -9.68 -4.77
N ALA A 124 -12.15 -9.24 -5.97
CA ALA A 124 -11.19 -8.54 -6.82
C ALA A 124 -10.67 -7.27 -6.10
N ALA A 125 -9.39 -6.98 -6.26
CA ALA A 125 -8.83 -5.76 -5.69
C ALA A 125 -9.48 -4.53 -6.35
N LEU A 126 -9.82 -3.52 -5.55
CA LEU A 126 -10.30 -2.24 -6.05
C LEU A 126 -9.19 -1.19 -5.96
N VAL A 127 -9.17 -0.33 -6.94
CA VAL A 127 -8.33 0.87 -6.96
C VAL A 127 -9.26 2.07 -7.04
N LEU A 128 -9.18 2.94 -6.05
CA LEU A 128 -9.93 4.16 -5.94
C LEU A 128 -8.98 5.34 -6.17
N ASP A 129 -9.31 6.19 -7.14
CA ASP A 129 -8.57 7.40 -7.48
C ASP A 129 -9.40 8.63 -7.12
N TRP A 130 -8.94 9.41 -6.14
CA TRP A 130 -9.41 10.76 -5.88
C TRP A 130 -8.54 11.75 -6.65
N THR A 131 -9.10 12.40 -7.66
CA THR A 131 -8.35 13.32 -8.54
C THR A 131 -8.27 14.75 -7.99
N GLY A 132 -8.96 15.04 -6.89
CA GLY A 132 -9.20 16.40 -6.39
C GLY A 132 -10.52 16.99 -6.91
N ARG A 133 -11.23 16.26 -7.79
CA ARG A 133 -12.52 16.62 -8.35
C ARG A 133 -13.46 15.42 -8.42
N ASP A 134 -12.97 14.31 -8.94
CA ASP A 134 -13.76 13.11 -9.20
C ASP A 134 -13.22 11.95 -8.37
N CYS A 135 -14.10 11.13 -7.83
CA CYS A 135 -13.77 9.86 -7.18
C CYS A 135 -14.08 8.74 -8.16
N LEU A 136 -13.04 8.09 -8.65
CA LEU A 136 -13.14 7.02 -9.64
C LEU A 136 -12.75 5.70 -9.00
N VAL A 137 -13.55 4.65 -9.23
CA VAL A 137 -13.23 3.31 -8.75
C VAL A 137 -13.15 2.34 -9.93
N ARG A 138 -12.19 1.44 -9.87
CA ARG A 138 -12.02 0.35 -10.85
C ARG A 138 -11.54 -0.91 -10.17
N GLN A 139 -11.86 -2.04 -10.75
CA GLN A 139 -11.18 -3.28 -10.39
C GLN A 139 -9.74 -3.24 -10.89
N ALA A 140 -8.82 -3.70 -10.05
CA ALA A 140 -7.44 -3.85 -10.50
C ALA A 140 -7.36 -4.99 -11.52
N ASP A 141 -6.67 -4.73 -12.62
CA ASP A 141 -6.28 -5.77 -13.56
C ASP A 141 -5.28 -6.70 -12.86
N GLU A 142 -5.59 -7.99 -12.76
CA GLU A 142 -4.71 -8.98 -12.13
C GLU A 142 -3.34 -9.10 -12.82
N SER A 143 -3.25 -8.71 -14.10
CA SER A 143 -1.98 -8.59 -14.83
C SER A 143 -1.15 -7.36 -14.42
N GLN A 144 -1.73 -6.43 -13.66
CA GLN A 144 -1.13 -5.16 -13.26
C GLN A 144 -1.20 -4.97 -11.74
N THR A 145 -0.62 -5.90 -11.00
CA THR A 145 -0.67 -5.88 -9.54
C THR A 145 0.43 -5.03 -8.89
N SER A 146 0.88 -3.98 -9.58
CA SER A 146 1.81 -2.99 -9.05
C SER A 146 1.37 -1.58 -9.40
N LEU A 147 1.31 -0.71 -8.39
CA LEU A 147 1.02 0.72 -8.50
C LEU A 147 2.16 1.53 -7.90
N THR A 148 2.48 2.64 -8.56
CA THR A 148 3.52 3.56 -8.10
C THR A 148 2.99 4.98 -8.15
N SER A 149 3.34 5.78 -7.15
CA SER A 149 3.20 7.23 -7.20
C SER A 149 4.57 7.89 -7.13
N SER A 150 4.75 9.00 -7.84
CA SER A 150 5.99 9.75 -7.83
C SER A 150 5.71 11.25 -7.98
N SER A 151 6.43 12.08 -7.25
CA SER A 151 6.42 13.54 -7.42
C SER A 151 7.33 14.00 -8.56
N LEU A 152 8.11 13.10 -9.15
CA LEU A 152 8.98 13.35 -10.30
C LEU A 152 8.56 12.44 -11.45
N GLN A 153 8.28 13.00 -12.63
CA GLN A 153 8.05 12.24 -13.86
C GLN A 153 7.17 10.99 -13.63
N GLU A 154 6.05 11.16 -12.93
CA GLU A 154 5.20 10.06 -12.44
C GLU A 154 4.87 9.01 -13.49
N PRO A 155 4.43 9.37 -14.71
CA PRO A 155 4.10 8.36 -15.72
C PRO A 155 5.29 7.46 -16.06
N GLN A 156 6.48 8.03 -16.23
CA GLN A 156 7.68 7.30 -16.65
C GLN A 156 8.23 6.39 -15.55
N ILE A 157 8.22 6.87 -14.30
CA ILE A 157 8.66 6.05 -13.15
C ILE A 157 7.68 4.91 -12.91
N GLY A 158 6.38 5.20 -12.94
CA GLY A 158 5.33 4.18 -12.78
C GLY A 158 5.40 3.11 -13.87
N GLU A 159 5.61 3.50 -15.13
CA GLU A 159 5.74 2.57 -16.24
C GLU A 159 6.97 1.67 -16.09
N ARG A 160 8.15 2.23 -15.81
CA ARG A 160 9.39 1.46 -15.61
C ARG A 160 9.28 0.45 -14.46
N ARG A 161 8.71 0.85 -13.31
CA ARG A 161 8.50 -0.06 -12.19
C ARG A 161 7.49 -1.14 -12.52
N ARG A 162 6.45 -0.85 -13.29
CA ARG A 162 5.49 -1.84 -13.79
C ARG A 162 6.14 -2.84 -14.75
N GLU A 163 6.96 -2.37 -15.68
CA GLU A 163 7.70 -3.25 -16.60
C GLU A 163 8.65 -4.19 -15.83
N GLN A 164 9.36 -3.68 -14.83
CA GLN A 164 10.21 -4.51 -13.95
C GLN A 164 9.40 -5.56 -13.19
N PHE A 165 8.25 -5.18 -12.67
CA PHE A 165 7.34 -6.11 -11.99
C PHE A 165 6.86 -7.21 -12.92
N GLN A 166 6.39 -6.85 -14.12
CA GLN A 166 5.95 -7.83 -15.11
C GLN A 166 7.08 -8.73 -15.61
N LYS A 167 8.31 -8.18 -15.74
CA LYS A 167 9.49 -8.98 -16.07
C LYS A 167 9.75 -10.03 -15.00
N MET A 168 9.73 -9.63 -13.73
CA MET A 168 9.88 -10.54 -12.60
C MET A 168 8.84 -11.67 -12.62
N LEU A 169 7.57 -11.36 -12.90
CA LEU A 169 6.51 -12.37 -12.99
C LEU A 169 6.73 -13.35 -14.15
N ARG A 170 7.18 -12.86 -15.32
CA ARG A 170 7.47 -13.73 -16.48
C ARG A 170 8.66 -14.65 -16.25
N GLU A 171 9.71 -14.14 -15.63
CA GLU A 171 10.92 -14.92 -15.31
C GLU A 171 10.63 -16.02 -14.29
N ALA A 172 9.62 -15.81 -13.44
CA ALA A 172 9.16 -16.79 -12.47
C ALA A 172 8.69 -18.13 -13.08
N GLY A 173 8.13 -18.11 -14.30
CA GLY A 173 7.69 -19.32 -15.00
C GLY A 173 8.81 -20.15 -15.62
N ASN A 174 10.04 -19.65 -15.67
CA ASN A 174 11.15 -20.25 -16.42
C ASN A 174 12.25 -20.89 -15.57
N TYR A 175 12.17 -20.81 -14.25
CA TYR A 175 13.21 -21.38 -13.37
C TYR A 175 12.66 -22.51 -12.49
N ASP A 176 13.42 -23.62 -12.43
CA ASP A 176 13.20 -24.77 -11.54
C ASP A 176 13.31 -24.41 -10.03
N THR A 177 13.72 -23.17 -9.71
CA THR A 177 13.77 -22.69 -8.33
C THR A 177 12.46 -22.01 -7.97
N VAL A 178 11.62 -22.73 -7.25
CA VAL A 178 10.36 -22.22 -6.67
C VAL A 178 10.69 -21.22 -5.56
N LEU A 179 11.04 -19.99 -5.94
CA LEU A 179 10.98 -18.89 -4.97
C LEU A 179 9.50 -18.69 -4.61
N ASP A 180 9.21 -18.61 -3.32
CA ASP A 180 7.88 -18.24 -2.83
C ASP A 180 7.53 -16.84 -3.39
N ASP A 181 6.28 -16.63 -3.72
CA ASP A 181 5.76 -15.35 -4.22
C ASP A 181 6.11 -14.18 -3.30
N THR A 182 6.19 -14.43 -2.01
CA THR A 182 6.63 -13.44 -1.02
C THR A 182 8.06 -13.01 -1.25
N GLU A 183 8.97 -13.96 -1.45
CA GLU A 183 10.38 -13.65 -1.71
C GLU A 183 10.58 -12.87 -3.01
N ARG A 184 9.80 -13.19 -4.06
CA ARG A 184 9.82 -12.43 -5.31
C ARG A 184 9.39 -10.98 -5.12
N LEU A 185 8.31 -10.76 -4.36
CA LEU A 185 7.88 -9.40 -4.02
C LEU A 185 8.95 -8.67 -3.20
N TRP A 186 9.61 -9.35 -2.25
CA TRP A 186 10.73 -8.79 -1.49
C TRP A 186 11.88 -8.38 -2.41
N GLN A 187 12.27 -9.21 -3.37
CA GLN A 187 13.31 -8.91 -4.34
C GLN A 187 12.95 -7.69 -5.18
N PHE A 188 11.69 -7.61 -5.67
CA PHE A 188 11.20 -6.46 -6.40
C PHE A 188 11.28 -5.18 -5.55
N HIS A 189 10.78 -5.22 -4.32
CA HIS A 189 10.76 -4.06 -3.43
C HIS A 189 12.14 -3.61 -2.93
N ARG A 190 13.14 -4.48 -2.98
CA ARG A 190 14.56 -4.17 -2.69
C ARG A 190 15.36 -3.77 -3.93
N SER A 191 14.79 -3.87 -5.11
CA SER A 191 15.49 -3.68 -6.38
C SER A 191 15.98 -2.25 -6.57
N HIS A 192 17.21 -2.14 -7.08
CA HIS A 192 17.80 -0.88 -7.54
C HIS A 192 17.84 -0.78 -9.08
N LEU A 193 17.13 -1.63 -9.80
CA LEU A 193 17.06 -1.55 -11.25
C LEU A 193 16.28 -0.32 -11.71
N PRO A 194 16.71 0.33 -12.83
CA PRO A 194 17.91 0.05 -13.64
C PRO A 194 19.20 0.47 -12.94
N GLU A 195 19.14 1.36 -11.98
CA GLU A 195 20.23 1.86 -11.13
C GLU A 195 19.68 2.39 -9.82
N ARG A 196 20.53 2.52 -8.81
CA ARG A 196 20.16 3.10 -7.52
C ARG A 196 19.83 4.59 -7.69
N GLY A 197 18.55 4.95 -7.58
CA GLY A 197 18.13 6.33 -7.84
C GLY A 197 16.62 6.52 -7.81
N PRO A 198 16.10 7.57 -8.45
CA PRO A 198 14.68 7.90 -8.45
C PRO A 198 13.80 6.86 -9.18
N TYR A 199 14.37 6.12 -10.12
CA TYR A 199 13.63 5.14 -10.93
C TYR A 199 13.52 3.77 -10.27
N SER A 200 14.42 3.43 -9.34
CA SER A 200 14.41 2.15 -8.65
C SER A 200 13.22 2.02 -7.69
N VAL A 201 12.78 0.80 -7.45
CA VAL A 201 11.68 0.50 -6.51
C VAL A 201 12.12 0.79 -5.07
N CYS A 202 13.32 0.34 -4.68
CA CYS A 202 14.00 0.84 -3.50
C CYS A 202 14.67 2.16 -3.87
N MET A 203 13.94 3.24 -3.68
CA MET A 203 14.28 4.58 -4.18
C MET A 203 15.34 5.24 -3.30
N HIS A 204 16.32 5.89 -3.96
CA HIS A 204 17.33 6.72 -3.30
C HIS A 204 17.52 8.02 -4.08
N ARG A 205 17.30 9.14 -3.41
CA ARG A 205 17.51 10.48 -3.91
C ARG A 205 18.23 11.31 -2.86
N GLU A 206 18.73 12.47 -3.24
CA GLU A 206 19.37 13.41 -2.30
C GLU A 206 18.38 13.93 -1.24
N ASP A 207 17.12 14.18 -1.63
CA ASP A 207 16.09 14.77 -0.79
C ASP A 207 15.11 13.76 -0.16
N ALA A 208 15.11 12.50 -0.65
CA ALA A 208 14.12 11.50 -0.28
C ALA A 208 14.65 10.07 -0.49
N ALA A 209 14.10 9.11 0.22
CA ALA A 209 14.41 7.69 0.03
C ALA A 209 13.21 6.81 0.36
N THR A 210 13.31 5.52 0.01
CA THR A 210 12.45 4.50 0.62
C THR A 210 12.84 4.39 2.10
N VAL A 211 11.93 4.80 2.98
CA VAL A 211 12.16 4.90 4.43
C VAL A 211 11.54 3.75 5.21
N SER A 212 10.72 2.94 4.58
CA SER A 212 10.22 1.68 5.15
C SER A 212 9.63 0.78 4.08
N LEU A 213 9.55 -0.52 4.40
CA LEU A 213 8.80 -1.51 3.66
C LEU A 213 7.82 -2.19 4.60
N SER A 214 6.56 -2.24 4.21
CA SER A 214 5.49 -2.98 4.88
C SER A 214 5.11 -4.19 4.03
N ALA A 215 5.02 -5.37 4.63
CA ALA A 215 4.51 -6.58 3.99
C ALA A 215 3.31 -7.12 4.78
N VAL A 216 2.19 -7.33 4.11
CA VAL A 216 0.97 -7.90 4.67
C VAL A 216 0.72 -9.25 4.01
N THR A 217 0.61 -10.29 4.82
CA THR A 217 0.19 -11.62 4.37
C THR A 217 -1.16 -11.95 5.02
N VAL A 218 -2.15 -12.21 4.20
CA VAL A 218 -3.47 -12.66 4.63
C VAL A 218 -3.65 -14.10 4.18
N THR A 219 -3.91 -14.98 5.15
CA THR A 219 -4.26 -16.39 4.95
C THR A 219 -5.71 -16.65 5.35
N ARG A 220 -6.15 -17.89 5.41
CA ARG A 220 -7.47 -18.25 5.92
C ARG A 220 -7.62 -17.91 7.40
N GLU A 221 -6.57 -18.07 8.19
CA GLU A 221 -6.62 -18.07 9.67
C GLU A 221 -5.87 -16.89 10.28
N VAL A 222 -4.82 -16.43 9.62
CA VAL A 222 -3.86 -15.47 10.20
C VAL A 222 -3.61 -14.32 9.23
N ILE A 223 -3.48 -13.15 9.81
CA ILE A 223 -2.97 -11.93 9.18
C ILE A 223 -1.62 -11.64 9.81
N GLU A 224 -0.58 -11.57 8.99
CA GLU A 224 0.77 -11.17 9.43
C GLU A 224 1.13 -9.83 8.77
N PHE A 225 1.63 -8.92 9.59
CA PHE A 225 2.20 -7.64 9.15
C PHE A 225 3.68 -7.63 9.51
N VAL A 226 4.54 -7.56 8.49
CA VAL A 226 6.00 -7.44 8.65
C VAL A 226 6.41 -6.03 8.27
N TYR A 227 7.10 -5.34 9.17
CA TYR A 227 7.59 -3.99 8.97
C TYR A 227 9.11 -3.95 8.98
N HIS A 228 9.66 -3.34 7.96
CA HIS A 228 11.08 -3.13 7.80
C HIS A 228 11.35 -1.62 7.92
N PRO A 229 11.87 -1.15 9.06
CA PRO A 229 12.23 0.26 9.22
C PRO A 229 13.46 0.58 8.38
N GLY A 230 13.47 1.74 7.75
CA GLY A 230 14.54 2.17 6.85
C GLY A 230 14.46 1.55 5.46
N SER A 231 15.48 1.83 4.65
CA SER A 231 15.56 1.31 3.28
C SER A 231 15.71 -0.21 3.28
N PRO A 232 14.85 -0.96 2.58
CA PRO A 232 14.84 -2.43 2.66
C PRO A 232 16.10 -3.09 2.08
N CYS A 233 16.95 -2.36 1.41
CA CYS A 233 18.21 -2.84 0.85
C CYS A 233 19.35 -2.90 1.89
N VAL A 234 19.23 -2.25 3.03
CA VAL A 234 20.35 -2.11 4.00
C VAL A 234 20.04 -2.59 5.40
N THR A 235 18.77 -2.72 5.78
CA THR A 235 18.38 -3.08 7.15
C THR A 235 18.01 -4.55 7.22
N ALA A 236 18.45 -5.23 8.26
CA ALA A 236 18.15 -6.64 8.51
C ALA A 236 17.02 -6.87 9.53
N ALA A 237 16.82 -5.94 10.47
CA ALA A 237 15.81 -6.08 11.51
C ALA A 237 14.41 -5.79 10.95
N VAL A 238 13.47 -6.69 11.23
CA VAL A 238 12.05 -6.53 10.89
C VAL A 238 11.22 -6.70 12.15
N GLU A 239 10.10 -5.98 12.20
CA GLU A 239 9.10 -6.13 13.25
C GLU A 239 7.93 -6.93 12.71
N ARG A 240 7.33 -7.80 13.53
CA ARG A 240 6.21 -8.65 13.14
C ARG A 240 5.07 -8.47 14.12
N VAL A 241 3.88 -8.26 13.57
CA VAL A 241 2.62 -8.18 14.31
C VAL A 241 1.61 -9.08 13.61
N SER A 242 0.81 -9.81 14.35
CA SER A 242 -0.20 -10.69 13.78
C SER A 242 -1.55 -10.54 14.45
N LEU A 243 -2.60 -10.86 13.68
CA LEU A 243 -3.98 -10.98 14.16
C LEU A 243 -4.54 -12.32 13.69
N GLU A 244 -5.42 -12.90 14.47
CA GLU A 244 -6.31 -13.96 14.00
C GLU A 244 -7.29 -13.37 12.97
N ARG A 245 -7.48 -14.05 11.85
CA ARG A 245 -8.42 -13.61 10.85
C ARG A 245 -9.82 -14.10 11.16
N ILE A 246 -10.77 -13.17 11.22
CA ILE A 246 -12.19 -13.48 11.36
C ILE A 246 -12.79 -13.64 9.96
N CYS A 247 -13.14 -14.88 9.59
CA CYS A 247 -13.87 -15.15 8.36
C CYS A 247 -15.33 -14.80 8.55
N GLN A 248 -15.84 -13.85 7.77
CA GLN A 248 -17.27 -13.60 7.71
C GLN A 248 -17.94 -14.72 6.92
N TYR A 249 -18.55 -15.68 7.62
CA TYR A 249 -19.52 -16.55 7.00
C TYR A 249 -20.78 -15.73 6.74
N ARG A 250 -21.01 -15.32 5.49
CA ARG A 250 -22.36 -14.93 5.10
C ARG A 250 -23.24 -16.17 5.28
N LEU A 251 -24.02 -16.20 6.33
CA LEU A 251 -25.21 -17.07 6.38
C LEU A 251 -26.10 -16.60 5.22
N ARG A 252 -26.18 -17.42 4.18
CA ARG A 252 -27.13 -17.27 3.08
C ARG A 252 -28.51 -17.68 3.54
#